data_6ead1694fa28d3ace118b9044c0e7f1d
#
_entry.id   6ead1694fa28d3ace118b9044c0e7f1d
#
_cell.length_a   1.000
_cell.length_b   1.000
_cell.length_c   1.000
_cell.angle_alpha   90.00
_cell.angle_beta   90.00
_cell.angle_gamma   90.00
#
_symmetry.space_group_name_H-M   'P 1'
#
loop_
_entity.id
_entity.type
_entity.pdbx_description
1 polymer ?
#
loop_
_entity_poly.entity_id
_entity_poly.type
_entity_poly.pdbx_seq_one_letter_code
_entity_poly.pdbx_strand_id
1 'polypeptide(L)'
;EYVIDQSGRIYILQVRPLAAARKRSDAVDSDVLNMITGAKDFVAARLRPQAGLFGDSTVLGVMPDWNPAEMIGLSPRPLALSLYQKLIGESAWAEARSRIGYKDVRPEPLIVSLGGRPYVDVRASLNSFLPATLDAKTGGEWVNFCLDTIRHDQALHDKIEFEVAITCLAPDWSQASARLHAAKIDVNVFQQHLRDLTQGIVSEEVEPIAAQFKQLDKLAERRERLLADTALGFHEKSRKIAHLVDDCKQFGLVSFSILARYAFISMSFLRGFLKAGVITQAQYDEYLQSLPTVASQITDDLHSDLPLDVLVQRYGHLRPNSYELTSGNYASDPEWYLRPQEVAARAPIKADAEKILLQSEAGIQASLAALQLNIDVAQLLSFISRSIAGRERAKFEFMKNLNAVLETAASLGEDIGLDREQTSFLSINDFLKFETDSIVQADKMQLRRRAAYNEKRWSVTRVMHLPDVVVQASDVESFTLEAWRANFITSKRVVGRPVWIDDDPHGDIDGAIVIIRAADPGYDWIFAHSIAGLITEFGGVASHMSIRAAEFGLPAAIGCGSIVIESLRGATSVELDCASERVRPI
;
A
#
# COMPACT_ATOMS: atom_id res chain seq x y z
N GLU A 1 -1.87 -28.76 -28.26
CA GLU A 1 -3.00 -28.29 -29.07
C GLU A 1 -4.17 -29.26 -28.91
N TYR A 2 -5.38 -28.74 -28.81
CA TYR A 2 -6.58 -29.55 -28.71
C TYR A 2 -7.75 -28.88 -29.46
N VAL A 3 -8.74 -29.68 -29.79
CA VAL A 3 -9.99 -29.20 -30.38
C VAL A 3 -11.16 -29.76 -29.55
N ILE A 4 -12.18 -28.95 -29.40
CA ILE A 4 -13.44 -29.36 -28.77
C ILE A 4 -14.51 -29.47 -29.88
N ASP A 5 -15.15 -30.62 -30.01
CA ASP A 5 -16.24 -30.79 -30.97
C ASP A 5 -17.55 -30.18 -30.47
N GLN A 6 -18.56 -30.16 -31.32
CA GLN A 6 -19.88 -29.60 -31.00
C GLN A 6 -20.59 -30.31 -29.83
N SER A 7 -20.14 -31.52 -29.46
CA SER A 7 -20.66 -32.27 -28.31
C SER A 7 -19.89 -31.99 -27.01
N GLY A 8 -18.86 -31.10 -27.03
CA GLY A 8 -18.02 -30.78 -25.89
C GLY A 8 -16.89 -31.79 -25.64
N ARG A 9 -16.65 -32.75 -26.55
CA ARG A 9 -15.56 -33.72 -26.40
C ARG A 9 -14.23 -33.13 -26.82
N ILE A 10 -13.21 -33.30 -25.99
CA ILE A 10 -11.86 -32.79 -26.21
C ILE A 10 -11.04 -33.83 -26.98
N TYR A 11 -10.41 -33.39 -28.07
CA TYR A 11 -9.47 -34.18 -28.86
C TYR A 11 -8.09 -33.53 -28.79
N ILE A 12 -7.10 -34.23 -28.27
CA ILE A 12 -5.71 -33.76 -28.21
C ILE A 12 -5.08 -33.98 -29.60
N LEU A 13 -4.72 -32.87 -30.24
CA LEU A 13 -4.09 -32.88 -31.58
C LEU A 13 -2.59 -33.01 -31.48
N GLN A 14 -1.98 -32.33 -30.51
CA GLN A 14 -0.53 -32.37 -30.33
C GLN A 14 -0.17 -32.12 -28.86
N VAL A 15 0.77 -32.88 -28.34
CA VAL A 15 1.43 -32.65 -27.05
C VAL A 15 2.89 -32.31 -27.32
N ARG A 16 3.32 -31.14 -26.86
CA ARG A 16 4.74 -30.74 -26.90
C ARG A 16 5.25 -30.60 -25.46
N PRO A 17 6.49 -31.02 -25.17
CA PRO A 17 7.12 -30.64 -23.90
C PRO A 17 7.15 -29.12 -23.79
N LEU A 18 6.85 -28.57 -22.62
CA LEU A 18 7.08 -27.16 -22.34
C LEU A 18 8.57 -26.86 -22.51
N ALA A 19 8.93 -26.09 -23.54
CA ALA A 19 10.31 -25.69 -23.82
C ALA A 19 10.90 -24.78 -22.74
N ALA A 20 10.04 -24.10 -21.96
CA ALA A 20 10.41 -23.41 -20.75
C ALA A 20 10.31 -24.38 -19.57
N ALA A 21 11.32 -25.19 -19.36
CA ALA A 21 11.57 -25.74 -18.03
C ALA A 21 11.86 -24.55 -17.11
N ARG A 22 10.82 -23.95 -16.48
CA ARG A 22 11.07 -23.23 -15.23
C ARG A 22 11.89 -24.19 -14.39
N LYS A 23 13.12 -23.81 -14.00
CA LYS A 23 13.88 -24.57 -13.02
C LYS A 23 12.91 -24.78 -11.86
N ARG A 24 12.38 -26.00 -11.74
CA ARG A 24 11.65 -26.37 -10.53
C ARG A 24 12.60 -26.04 -9.40
N SER A 25 12.15 -25.25 -8.44
CA SER A 25 12.94 -25.04 -7.24
C SER A 25 13.17 -26.43 -6.62
N ASP A 26 14.26 -26.62 -5.89
CA ASP A 26 14.53 -27.84 -5.13
C ASP A 26 13.52 -28.08 -3.99
N ALA A 27 12.42 -27.30 -3.94
CA ALA A 27 11.32 -27.49 -3.02
C ALA A 27 10.64 -28.82 -3.35
N VAL A 28 10.70 -29.75 -2.41
CA VAL A 28 10.08 -31.06 -2.52
C VAL A 28 8.56 -30.85 -2.58
N ASP A 29 7.87 -31.53 -3.50
CA ASP A 29 6.41 -31.46 -3.65
C ASP A 29 5.66 -31.66 -2.31
N SER A 30 6.23 -32.44 -1.37
CA SER A 30 5.72 -32.61 -0.02
C SER A 30 5.69 -31.32 0.80
N ASP A 31 6.67 -30.42 0.66
CA ASP A 31 6.71 -29.16 1.41
C ASP A 31 5.65 -28.19 0.90
N VAL A 32 5.42 -28.16 -0.43
CA VAL A 32 4.34 -27.37 -1.05
C VAL A 32 2.98 -27.88 -0.56
N LEU A 33 2.74 -29.19 -0.59
CA LEU A 33 1.49 -29.78 -0.12
C LEU A 33 1.23 -29.51 1.37
N ASN A 34 2.25 -29.58 2.21
CA ASN A 34 2.14 -29.26 3.63
C ASN A 34 1.79 -27.78 3.85
N MET A 35 2.38 -26.87 3.07
CA MET A 35 2.07 -25.44 3.16
C MET A 35 0.65 -25.14 2.68
N ILE A 36 0.18 -25.76 1.59
CA ILE A 36 -1.21 -25.64 1.10
C ILE A 36 -2.20 -26.17 2.14
N THR A 37 -1.93 -27.36 2.72
CA THR A 37 -2.78 -27.93 3.76
C THR A 37 -2.87 -27.00 4.97
N GLY A 38 -1.74 -26.48 5.46
CA GLY A 38 -1.73 -25.52 6.56
C GLY A 38 -2.46 -24.20 6.23
N ALA A 39 -2.33 -23.72 5.00
CA ALA A 39 -3.07 -22.55 4.53
C ALA A 39 -4.59 -22.82 4.51
N LYS A 40 -5.02 -23.99 4.01
CA LYS A 40 -6.43 -24.42 4.00
C LYS A 40 -7.04 -24.45 5.39
N ASP A 41 -6.34 -25.09 6.34
CA ASP A 41 -6.81 -25.20 7.73
C ASP A 41 -6.92 -23.81 8.37
N PHE A 42 -5.94 -22.93 8.13
CA PHE A 42 -5.96 -21.56 8.61
C PHE A 42 -7.16 -20.79 8.03
N VAL A 43 -7.37 -20.84 6.70
CA VAL A 43 -8.51 -20.19 6.05
C VAL A 43 -9.83 -20.72 6.61
N ALA A 44 -9.99 -22.04 6.74
CA ALA A 44 -11.20 -22.64 7.29
C ALA A 44 -11.51 -22.16 8.74
N ALA A 45 -10.47 -21.96 9.55
CA ALA A 45 -10.62 -21.38 10.89
C ALA A 45 -10.98 -19.89 10.83
N ARG A 46 -10.35 -19.12 9.92
CA ARG A 46 -10.56 -17.68 9.80
C ARG A 46 -11.93 -17.30 9.23
N LEU A 47 -12.51 -18.15 8.38
CA LEU A 47 -13.85 -17.98 7.82
C LEU A 47 -14.97 -18.11 8.87
N ARG A 48 -14.71 -18.63 10.05
CA ARG A 48 -15.70 -18.71 11.14
C ARG A 48 -15.91 -17.32 11.77
N PRO A 49 -17.08 -17.08 12.42
CA PRO A 49 -17.28 -15.88 13.22
C PRO A 49 -16.16 -15.69 14.25
N GLN A 50 -15.71 -14.46 14.43
CA GLN A 50 -14.65 -14.10 15.39
C GLN A 50 -15.25 -13.18 16.47
N ALA A 51 -14.90 -13.41 17.72
CA ALA A 51 -15.33 -12.58 18.83
C ALA A 51 -14.85 -11.12 18.63
N GLY A 52 -15.72 -10.14 18.86
CA GLY A 52 -15.38 -8.73 18.71
C GLY A 52 -15.49 -8.16 17.30
N LEU A 53 -15.60 -8.99 16.27
CA LEU A 53 -15.85 -8.56 14.90
C LEU A 53 -17.31 -8.81 14.49
N PHE A 54 -17.87 -7.86 13.77
CA PHE A 54 -19.16 -7.99 13.10
C PHE A 54 -19.00 -8.76 11.78
N GLY A 55 -20.06 -9.46 11.36
CA GLY A 55 -20.06 -10.29 10.16
C GLY A 55 -19.73 -11.75 10.43
N ASP A 56 -20.36 -12.64 9.66
CA ASP A 56 -20.40 -14.08 9.91
C ASP A 56 -19.18 -14.82 9.35
N SER A 57 -18.49 -14.20 8.40
CA SER A 57 -17.34 -14.78 7.70
C SER A 57 -16.36 -13.68 7.29
N THR A 58 -15.35 -14.03 6.49
CA THR A 58 -14.41 -13.07 5.89
C THR A 58 -14.12 -13.38 4.43
N VAL A 59 -13.35 -12.51 3.81
CA VAL A 59 -12.61 -12.70 2.56
C VAL A 59 -11.16 -12.30 2.88
N LEU A 60 -10.18 -13.00 2.32
CA LEU A 60 -8.78 -12.62 2.41
C LEU A 60 -8.33 -12.10 1.06
N GLY A 61 -7.68 -10.95 1.02
CA GLY A 61 -7.20 -10.33 -0.22
C GLY A 61 -5.78 -9.82 -0.11
N VAL A 62 -5.05 -9.77 -1.23
CA VAL A 62 -3.66 -9.30 -1.25
C VAL A 62 -3.53 -7.77 -1.34
N MET A 63 -4.59 -7.07 -1.79
CA MET A 63 -4.55 -5.61 -2.03
C MET A 63 -5.50 -4.76 -1.17
N PRO A 64 -6.41 -5.30 -0.34
CA PRO A 64 -7.28 -4.44 0.46
C PRO A 64 -6.49 -3.54 1.41
N ASP A 65 -7.05 -2.34 1.68
CA ASP A 65 -6.63 -1.44 2.75
C ASP A 65 -5.13 -1.05 2.68
N TRP A 66 -4.25 -1.68 3.41
CA TRP A 66 -2.82 -1.39 3.48
C TRP A 66 -1.99 -2.00 2.33
N ASN A 67 -2.62 -2.59 1.35
CA ASN A 67 -2.02 -3.08 0.10
C ASN A 67 -0.70 -3.86 0.29
N PRO A 68 -0.69 -4.98 1.04
CA PRO A 68 0.56 -5.71 1.29
C PRO A 68 1.27 -6.18 0.01
N ALA A 69 0.53 -6.55 -1.04
CA ALA A 69 1.14 -6.94 -2.31
C ALA A 69 1.91 -5.78 -2.97
N GLU A 70 1.42 -4.54 -2.84
CA GLU A 70 2.12 -3.33 -3.29
C GLU A 70 3.35 -3.04 -2.43
N MET A 71 3.23 -3.16 -1.11
CA MET A 71 4.26 -2.69 -0.17
C MET A 71 5.41 -3.67 0.03
N ILE A 72 5.14 -4.98 0.03
CA ILE A 72 6.14 -6.03 0.32
C ILE A 72 6.13 -7.18 -0.70
N GLY A 73 5.27 -7.11 -1.71
CA GLY A 73 5.12 -8.15 -2.74
C GLY A 73 4.35 -9.39 -2.26
N LEU A 74 4.06 -10.29 -3.21
CA LEU A 74 3.31 -11.53 -2.92
C LEU A 74 4.15 -12.60 -2.20
N SER A 75 5.46 -12.54 -2.29
CA SER A 75 6.37 -13.52 -1.67
C SER A 75 7.52 -12.77 -0.97
N PRO A 76 7.21 -11.96 0.06
CA PRO A 76 8.23 -11.19 0.77
C PRO A 76 9.20 -12.11 1.50
N ARG A 77 10.43 -11.64 1.71
CA ARG A 77 11.36 -12.32 2.61
C ARG A 77 10.88 -12.19 4.07
N PRO A 78 11.27 -13.10 4.95
CA PRO A 78 10.80 -13.15 6.34
C PRO A 78 10.98 -11.83 7.12
N LEU A 79 12.08 -11.10 6.89
CA LEU A 79 12.29 -9.81 7.56
C LEU A 79 11.25 -8.79 7.12
N ALA A 80 11.05 -8.62 5.82
CA ALA A 80 10.08 -7.68 5.27
C ALA A 80 8.66 -8.01 5.76
N LEU A 81 8.25 -9.29 5.68
CA LEU A 81 6.94 -9.73 6.15
C LEU A 81 6.73 -9.46 7.65
N SER A 82 7.67 -9.91 8.49
CA SER A 82 7.54 -9.77 9.94
C SER A 82 7.62 -8.30 10.40
N LEU A 83 8.41 -7.48 9.73
CA LEU A 83 8.50 -6.05 10.02
C LEU A 83 7.21 -5.33 9.61
N TYR A 84 6.65 -5.66 8.44
CA TYR A 84 5.35 -5.12 8.00
C TYR A 84 4.21 -5.51 8.95
N GLN A 85 4.15 -6.78 9.37
CA GLN A 85 3.18 -7.24 10.35
C GLN A 85 3.37 -6.51 11.69
N LYS A 86 4.60 -6.39 12.18
CA LYS A 86 4.93 -5.74 13.46
C LYS A 86 4.56 -4.27 13.50
N LEU A 87 4.89 -3.55 12.44
CA LEU A 87 4.67 -2.12 12.36
C LEU A 87 3.21 -1.77 12.07
N ILE A 88 2.58 -2.43 11.11
CA ILE A 88 1.24 -2.10 10.62
C ILE A 88 0.21 -3.09 11.12
N GLY A 89 0.39 -4.37 10.80
CA GLY A 89 -0.64 -5.39 10.89
C GLY A 89 -1.13 -5.75 12.29
N GLU A 90 -0.28 -5.58 13.33
CA GLU A 90 -0.63 -5.99 14.69
C GLU A 90 -1.67 -5.06 15.35
N SER A 91 -1.42 -3.74 15.41
CA SER A 91 -2.31 -2.85 16.17
C SER A 91 -2.32 -1.39 15.75
N ALA A 92 -1.26 -0.84 15.15
CA ALA A 92 -1.15 0.60 14.90
C ALA A 92 -2.28 1.14 14.02
N TRP A 93 -2.70 0.39 13.00
CA TRP A 93 -3.80 0.71 12.11
C TRP A 93 -5.14 0.80 12.84
N ALA A 94 -5.44 -0.16 13.73
CA ALA A 94 -6.68 -0.22 14.49
C ALA A 94 -6.71 0.84 15.59
N GLU A 95 -5.58 1.06 16.26
CA GLU A 95 -5.41 2.11 17.26
C GLU A 95 -5.68 3.49 16.66
N ALA A 96 -5.08 3.80 15.54
CA ALA A 96 -5.27 5.07 14.85
C ALA A 96 -6.75 5.33 14.52
N ARG A 97 -7.42 4.33 13.96
CA ARG A 97 -8.84 4.45 13.59
C ARG A 97 -9.75 4.58 14.80
N SER A 98 -9.49 3.82 15.86
CA SER A 98 -10.29 3.92 17.08
C SER A 98 -10.16 5.29 17.75
N ARG A 99 -8.99 5.94 17.69
CA ARG A 99 -8.78 7.28 18.24
C ARG A 99 -9.63 8.36 17.55
N ILE A 100 -9.97 8.16 16.30
CA ILE A 100 -10.76 9.12 15.49
C ILE A 100 -12.23 8.72 15.35
N GLY A 101 -12.72 7.79 16.20
CA GLY A 101 -14.13 7.47 16.33
C GLY A 101 -14.63 6.26 15.55
N TYR A 102 -13.76 5.50 14.90
CA TYR A 102 -14.12 4.20 14.31
C TYR A 102 -14.08 3.08 15.36
N LYS A 103 -14.71 1.95 15.03
CA LYS A 103 -14.76 0.77 15.89
C LYS A 103 -13.35 0.23 16.15
N ASP A 104 -13.03 0.03 17.44
CA ASP A 104 -11.80 -0.67 17.84
C ASP A 104 -11.94 -2.16 17.56
N VAL A 105 -11.02 -2.69 16.79
CA VAL A 105 -10.99 -4.10 16.37
C VAL A 105 -9.84 -4.87 17.02
N ARG A 106 -9.05 -4.22 17.88
CA ARG A 106 -7.95 -4.91 18.60
C ARG A 106 -8.47 -6.01 19.51
N PRO A 107 -7.80 -7.16 19.66
CA PRO A 107 -6.45 -7.46 19.17
C PRO A 107 -6.39 -8.15 17.79
N GLU A 108 -7.45 -8.09 16.98
CA GLU A 108 -7.48 -8.78 15.69
C GLU A 108 -6.42 -8.24 14.73
N PRO A 109 -5.56 -9.11 14.17
CA PRO A 109 -4.58 -8.67 13.19
C PRO A 109 -5.24 -8.36 11.84
N LEU A 110 -4.75 -7.31 11.17
CA LEU A 110 -5.17 -7.00 9.80
C LEU A 110 -4.48 -7.94 8.80
N ILE A 111 -3.16 -8.12 8.97
CA ILE A 111 -2.32 -8.84 8.02
C ILE A 111 -2.09 -10.26 8.52
N VAL A 112 -2.59 -11.22 7.77
CA VAL A 112 -2.39 -12.65 7.98
C VAL A 112 -1.44 -13.23 6.93
N SER A 113 -0.88 -14.41 7.17
CA SER A 113 0.06 -15.06 6.23
C SER A 113 -0.42 -16.45 5.85
N LEU A 114 -0.56 -16.69 4.55
CA LEU A 114 -0.83 -18.01 3.98
C LEU A 114 0.46 -18.54 3.32
N GLY A 115 1.10 -19.49 3.95
CA GLY A 115 2.35 -20.05 3.43
C GLY A 115 3.47 -19.03 3.18
N GLY A 116 3.53 -17.95 3.94
CA GLY A 116 4.49 -16.86 3.76
C GLY A 116 4.01 -15.72 2.84
N ARG A 117 2.83 -15.83 2.21
CA ARG A 117 2.21 -14.76 1.41
C ARG A 117 1.30 -13.91 2.29
N PRO A 118 1.39 -12.57 2.21
CA PRO A 118 0.56 -11.68 3.02
C PRO A 118 -0.85 -11.53 2.44
N TYR A 119 -1.84 -11.53 3.32
CA TYR A 119 -3.24 -11.24 3.01
C TYR A 119 -3.83 -10.32 4.06
N VAL A 120 -4.77 -9.50 3.66
CA VAL A 120 -5.62 -8.70 4.55
C VAL A 120 -6.88 -9.47 4.89
N ASP A 121 -7.24 -9.51 6.17
CA ASP A 121 -8.57 -9.93 6.60
C ASP A 121 -9.57 -8.80 6.34
N VAL A 122 -10.38 -8.96 5.29
CA VAL A 122 -11.31 -7.92 4.84
C VAL A 122 -12.40 -7.64 5.88
N ARG A 123 -12.84 -8.65 6.66
CA ARG A 123 -13.79 -8.44 7.76
C ARG A 123 -13.20 -7.54 8.82
N ALA A 124 -11.94 -7.77 9.24
CA ALA A 124 -11.27 -6.90 10.21
C ALA A 124 -11.14 -5.46 9.67
N SER A 125 -10.75 -5.32 8.40
CA SER A 125 -10.69 -4.02 7.73
C SER A 125 -12.05 -3.31 7.72
N LEU A 126 -13.12 -3.96 7.24
CA LEU A 126 -14.47 -3.39 7.18
C LEU A 126 -15.00 -2.98 8.55
N ASN A 127 -14.78 -3.79 9.60
CA ASN A 127 -15.15 -3.45 10.96
C ASN A 127 -14.47 -2.16 11.43
N SER A 128 -13.21 -1.95 11.05
CA SER A 128 -12.44 -0.75 11.44
C SER A 128 -12.86 0.52 10.69
N PHE A 129 -13.76 0.43 9.73
CA PHE A 129 -14.37 1.56 9.05
C PHE A 129 -15.77 1.91 9.57
N LEU A 130 -16.32 1.12 10.48
CA LEU A 130 -17.62 1.41 11.08
C LEU A 130 -17.49 2.49 12.16
N PRO A 131 -18.45 3.42 12.29
CA PRO A 131 -18.53 4.27 13.45
C PRO A 131 -18.58 3.44 14.74
N ALA A 132 -17.80 3.81 15.75
CA ALA A 132 -17.74 3.08 17.03
C ALA A 132 -19.09 3.00 17.76
N THR A 133 -19.98 3.92 17.47
CA THR A 133 -21.32 4.03 18.05
C THR A 133 -22.39 3.19 17.35
N LEU A 134 -22.05 2.56 16.19
CA LEU A 134 -22.99 1.74 15.43
C LEU A 134 -23.27 0.42 16.15
N ASP A 135 -24.55 0.02 16.22
CA ASP A 135 -24.96 -1.22 16.87
C ASP A 135 -24.50 -2.47 16.09
N ALA A 136 -24.38 -3.60 16.81
CA ALA A 136 -23.84 -4.84 16.28
C ALA A 136 -24.69 -5.45 15.16
N LYS A 137 -26.01 -5.26 15.18
CA LYS A 137 -26.91 -5.79 14.16
C LYS A 137 -26.70 -5.05 12.84
N THR A 138 -26.82 -3.75 12.86
CA THR A 138 -26.63 -2.87 11.69
C THR A 138 -25.22 -3.01 11.12
N GLY A 139 -24.20 -3.01 12.01
CA GLY A 139 -22.82 -3.22 11.59
C GLY A 139 -22.57 -4.60 10.97
N GLY A 140 -23.18 -5.67 11.52
CA GLY A 140 -23.08 -7.04 10.98
C GLY A 140 -23.72 -7.19 9.61
N GLU A 141 -24.92 -6.65 9.44
CA GLU A 141 -25.64 -6.63 8.16
C GLU A 141 -24.83 -5.90 7.07
N TRP A 142 -24.23 -4.74 7.43
CA TRP A 142 -23.39 -4.00 6.50
C TRP A 142 -22.09 -4.72 6.14
N VAL A 143 -21.37 -5.27 7.11
CA VAL A 143 -20.15 -6.04 6.85
C VAL A 143 -20.42 -7.24 5.96
N ASN A 144 -21.49 -8.00 6.24
CA ASN A 144 -21.87 -9.13 5.39
C ASN A 144 -22.20 -8.70 3.96
N PHE A 145 -22.96 -7.61 3.78
CA PHE A 145 -23.24 -7.05 2.45
C PHE A 145 -21.98 -6.67 1.68
N CYS A 146 -21.03 -6.00 2.34
CA CYS A 146 -19.75 -5.62 1.72
C CYS A 146 -18.92 -6.87 1.34
N LEU A 147 -18.88 -7.88 2.21
CA LEU A 147 -18.18 -9.14 1.91
C LEU A 147 -18.82 -9.88 0.74
N ASP A 148 -20.14 -9.90 0.66
CA ASP A 148 -20.85 -10.51 -0.45
C ASP A 148 -20.62 -9.75 -1.76
N THR A 149 -20.52 -8.43 -1.72
CA THR A 149 -20.14 -7.60 -2.88
C THR A 149 -18.79 -8.02 -3.45
N ILE A 150 -17.79 -8.21 -2.58
CA ILE A 150 -16.45 -8.66 -3.00
C ILE A 150 -16.46 -10.12 -3.48
N ARG A 151 -17.26 -11.01 -2.88
CA ARG A 151 -17.42 -12.39 -3.34
C ARG A 151 -17.99 -12.47 -4.76
N HIS A 152 -18.89 -11.54 -5.13
CA HIS A 152 -19.48 -11.48 -6.46
C HIS A 152 -18.58 -10.79 -7.50
N ASP A 153 -17.80 -9.79 -7.10
CA ASP A 153 -16.83 -9.10 -7.96
C ASP A 153 -15.49 -8.95 -7.20
N GLN A 154 -14.62 -9.93 -7.38
CA GLN A 154 -13.32 -9.97 -6.70
C GLN A 154 -12.37 -8.84 -7.15
N ALA A 155 -12.61 -8.22 -8.32
CA ALA A 155 -11.87 -7.05 -8.78
C ALA A 155 -12.07 -5.81 -7.89
N LEU A 156 -13.01 -5.84 -6.94
CA LEU A 156 -13.23 -4.78 -5.96
C LEU A 156 -12.33 -4.89 -4.72
N HIS A 157 -11.52 -5.93 -4.58
CA HIS A 157 -10.72 -6.14 -3.37
C HIS A 157 -9.64 -5.06 -3.14
N ASP A 158 -9.20 -4.35 -4.18
CA ASP A 158 -8.28 -3.21 -4.10
C ASP A 158 -8.99 -1.85 -3.95
N LYS A 159 -10.35 -1.82 -3.98
CA LYS A 159 -11.18 -0.62 -3.99
C LYS A 159 -12.09 -0.49 -2.76
N ILE A 160 -11.76 -1.19 -1.68
CA ILE A 160 -12.64 -1.29 -0.50
C ILE A 160 -13.03 0.08 0.05
N GLU A 161 -12.09 1.00 0.20
CA GLU A 161 -12.32 2.29 0.85
C GLU A 161 -13.19 3.25 0.04
N PHE A 162 -13.26 3.09 -1.27
CA PHE A 162 -13.97 4.01 -2.16
C PHE A 162 -15.21 3.43 -2.81
N GLU A 163 -15.24 2.11 -3.07
CA GLU A 163 -16.31 1.49 -3.82
C GLU A 163 -17.13 0.49 -3.01
N VAL A 164 -16.55 -0.09 -1.94
CA VAL A 164 -17.22 -1.12 -1.12
C VAL A 164 -17.67 -0.56 0.22
N ALA A 165 -16.77 -0.04 1.04
CA ALA A 165 -17.11 0.54 2.35
C ALA A 165 -17.72 1.94 2.22
N ILE A 166 -18.49 2.35 3.24
CA ILE A 166 -18.92 3.73 3.46
C ILE A 166 -18.20 4.20 4.72
N THR A 167 -17.20 5.07 4.55
CA THR A 167 -16.27 5.41 5.64
C THR A 167 -16.46 6.82 6.20
N CYS A 168 -17.25 7.66 5.52
CA CYS A 168 -17.61 9.01 5.95
C CYS A 168 -18.87 9.47 5.24
N LEU A 169 -19.46 10.56 5.71
CA LEU A 169 -20.57 11.24 5.02
C LEU A 169 -19.99 12.23 4.00
N ALA A 170 -20.17 11.97 2.72
CA ALA A 170 -19.60 12.75 1.62
C ALA A 170 -20.69 13.22 0.62
N PRO A 171 -20.42 14.21 -0.27
CA PRO A 171 -21.43 14.82 -1.15
C PRO A 171 -22.10 13.85 -2.15
N ASP A 172 -21.51 12.69 -2.43
CA ASP A 172 -22.12 11.62 -3.25
C ASP A 172 -23.02 10.67 -2.44
N TRP A 173 -23.59 11.13 -1.33
CA TRP A 173 -24.42 10.37 -0.40
C TRP A 173 -25.56 9.60 -1.05
N SER A 174 -26.15 10.11 -2.14
CA SER A 174 -27.19 9.40 -2.88
C SER A 174 -26.77 8.01 -3.36
N GLN A 175 -25.51 7.84 -3.77
CA GLN A 175 -24.96 6.55 -4.19
C GLN A 175 -24.72 5.62 -2.98
N ALA A 176 -24.19 6.17 -1.89
CA ALA A 176 -23.96 5.43 -0.66
C ALA A 176 -25.29 4.95 -0.04
N SER A 177 -26.31 5.81 0.02
CA SER A 177 -27.63 5.47 0.54
C SER A 177 -28.34 4.38 -0.27
N ALA A 178 -28.18 4.37 -1.61
CA ALA A 178 -28.71 3.31 -2.45
C ALA A 178 -28.14 1.93 -2.08
N ARG A 179 -26.85 1.85 -1.73
CA ARG A 179 -26.23 0.59 -1.26
C ARG A 179 -26.75 0.17 0.11
N LEU A 180 -26.97 1.11 1.03
CA LEU A 180 -27.60 0.81 2.32
C LEU A 180 -29.03 0.29 2.15
N HIS A 181 -29.81 0.86 1.22
CA HIS A 181 -31.13 0.32 0.88
C HIS A 181 -31.05 -1.10 0.31
N ALA A 182 -30.10 -1.37 -0.58
CA ALA A 182 -29.87 -2.73 -1.11
C ALA A 182 -29.50 -3.72 -0.01
N ALA A 183 -28.74 -3.29 1.00
CA ALA A 183 -28.40 -4.06 2.19
C ALA A 183 -29.56 -4.16 3.21
N LYS A 184 -30.71 -3.51 2.94
CA LYS A 184 -31.86 -3.43 3.87
C LYS A 184 -31.55 -2.77 5.22
N ILE A 185 -30.60 -1.85 5.25
CA ILE A 185 -30.17 -1.11 6.43
C ILE A 185 -30.95 0.20 6.52
N ASP A 186 -31.29 0.63 7.74
CA ASP A 186 -31.90 1.93 7.96
C ASP A 186 -30.90 3.04 7.63
N VAL A 187 -31.16 3.72 6.51
CA VAL A 187 -30.30 4.77 5.97
C VAL A 187 -30.18 5.94 6.96
N ASN A 188 -31.26 6.31 7.65
CA ASN A 188 -31.25 7.47 8.55
C ASN A 188 -30.38 7.20 9.79
N VAL A 189 -30.47 6.00 10.35
CA VAL A 189 -29.65 5.58 11.50
C VAL A 189 -28.18 5.56 11.08
N PHE A 190 -27.85 4.91 9.97
CA PHE A 190 -26.46 4.82 9.50
C PHE A 190 -25.88 6.21 9.18
N GLN A 191 -26.68 7.05 8.50
CA GLN A 191 -26.28 8.43 8.16
C GLN A 191 -25.99 9.28 9.40
N GLN A 192 -26.78 9.14 10.47
CA GLN A 192 -26.56 9.89 11.70
C GLN A 192 -25.18 9.57 12.30
N HIS A 193 -24.85 8.28 12.44
CA HIS A 193 -23.54 7.87 12.97
C HIS A 193 -22.37 8.36 12.11
N LEU A 194 -22.51 8.30 10.77
CA LEU A 194 -21.51 8.84 9.86
C LEU A 194 -21.40 10.36 9.93
N ARG A 195 -22.51 11.08 10.12
CA ARG A 195 -22.51 12.54 10.29
C ARG A 195 -21.70 12.95 11.50
N ASP A 196 -21.99 12.35 12.66
CA ASP A 196 -21.31 12.66 13.91
C ASP A 196 -19.80 12.37 13.81
N LEU A 197 -19.46 11.22 13.22
CA LEU A 197 -18.07 10.83 12.96
C LEU A 197 -17.37 11.84 12.03
N THR A 198 -17.98 12.14 10.87
CA THR A 198 -17.39 13.03 9.87
C THR A 198 -17.25 14.45 10.39
N GLN A 199 -18.27 14.94 11.11
CA GLN A 199 -18.25 16.25 11.76
C GLN A 199 -17.06 16.35 12.73
N GLY A 200 -16.92 15.41 13.67
CA GLY A 200 -15.85 15.41 14.66
C GLY A 200 -14.44 15.33 14.05
N ILE A 201 -14.29 14.57 12.94
CA ILE A 201 -13.02 14.46 12.24
C ILE A 201 -12.67 15.77 11.52
N VAL A 202 -13.58 16.30 10.69
CA VAL A 202 -13.30 17.50 9.87
C VAL A 202 -13.16 18.74 10.72
N SER A 203 -13.89 18.81 11.85
CA SER A 203 -13.73 19.88 12.84
C SER A 203 -12.47 19.77 13.70
N GLU A 204 -11.69 18.70 13.51
CA GLU A 204 -10.46 18.42 14.29
C GLU A 204 -10.72 18.37 15.83
N GLU A 205 -11.92 17.98 16.26
CA GLU A 205 -12.28 17.85 17.67
C GLU A 205 -11.56 16.68 18.34
N VAL A 206 -11.27 15.62 17.55
CA VAL A 206 -10.49 14.46 17.95
C VAL A 206 -9.20 14.42 17.13
N GLU A 207 -8.07 14.13 17.74
CA GLU A 207 -6.78 13.95 17.08
C GLU A 207 -6.43 15.05 16.03
N PRO A 208 -6.27 16.32 16.41
CA PRO A 208 -5.98 17.42 15.47
C PRO A 208 -4.75 17.14 14.61
N ILE A 209 -4.76 17.58 13.35
CA ILE A 209 -3.61 17.44 12.40
C ILE A 209 -2.32 18.01 13.01
N ALA A 210 -2.41 19.15 13.70
CA ALA A 210 -1.25 19.76 14.37
C ALA A 210 -0.66 18.87 15.49
N ALA A 211 -1.49 18.06 16.15
CA ALA A 211 -0.99 17.10 17.14
C ALA A 211 -0.21 15.98 16.48
N GLN A 212 -0.65 15.51 15.31
CA GLN A 212 0.07 14.49 14.55
C GLN A 212 1.44 14.99 14.09
N PHE A 213 1.55 16.24 13.64
CA PHE A 213 2.84 16.83 13.29
C PHE A 213 3.81 16.88 14.48
N LYS A 214 3.34 17.20 15.68
CA LYS A 214 4.16 17.16 16.89
C LYS A 214 4.67 15.73 17.19
N GLN A 215 3.87 14.70 16.93
CA GLN A 215 4.33 13.31 17.08
C GLN A 215 5.42 12.97 16.07
N LEU A 216 5.30 13.43 14.82
CA LEU A 216 6.33 13.24 13.80
C LEU A 216 7.64 13.97 14.14
N ASP A 217 7.55 15.19 14.68
CA ASP A 217 8.74 15.94 15.14
C ASP A 217 9.43 15.18 16.29
N LYS A 218 8.64 14.65 17.23
CA LYS A 218 9.17 13.81 18.32
C LYS A 218 9.83 12.52 17.80
N LEU A 219 9.24 11.90 16.76
CA LEU A 219 9.84 10.74 16.10
C LEU A 219 11.22 11.08 15.53
N ALA A 220 11.33 12.21 14.83
CA ALA A 220 12.58 12.68 14.24
C ALA A 220 13.66 12.91 15.32
N GLU A 221 13.34 13.65 16.40
CA GLU A 221 14.26 13.92 17.49
C GLU A 221 14.76 12.64 18.20
N ARG A 222 13.87 11.67 18.41
CA ARG A 222 14.22 10.40 19.05
C ARG A 222 15.10 9.55 18.13
N ARG A 223 14.80 9.51 16.83
CA ARG A 223 15.63 8.83 15.83
C ARG A 223 17.04 9.41 15.79
N GLU A 224 17.17 10.74 15.74
CA GLU A 224 18.48 11.41 15.71
C GLU A 224 19.32 11.03 16.93
N ARG A 225 18.74 11.02 18.13
CA ARG A 225 19.42 10.57 19.35
C ARG A 225 19.88 9.11 19.27
N LEU A 226 19.03 8.21 18.74
CA LEU A 226 19.37 6.79 18.59
C LEU A 226 20.47 6.58 17.53
N LEU A 227 20.54 7.44 16.51
CA LEU A 227 21.53 7.33 15.44
C LEU A 227 22.87 8.00 15.77
N ALA A 228 22.93 8.88 16.77
CA ALA A 228 24.15 9.56 17.18
C ALA A 228 25.22 8.61 17.71
N ASP A 229 24.82 7.47 18.30
CA ASP A 229 25.76 6.46 18.79
C ASP A 229 26.01 5.41 17.69
N THR A 230 27.27 5.30 17.25
CA THR A 230 27.70 4.45 16.14
C THR A 230 28.57 3.26 16.57
N ALA A 231 29.19 3.31 17.74
CA ALA A 231 30.10 2.28 18.23
C ALA A 231 29.36 1.26 19.13
N LEU A 232 28.35 0.57 18.57
CA LEU A 232 27.47 -0.30 19.31
C LEU A 232 27.85 -1.78 19.13
N GLY A 233 27.85 -2.54 20.24
CA GLY A 233 27.88 -3.99 20.22
C GLY A 233 26.52 -4.60 19.82
N PHE A 234 26.47 -5.93 19.64
CA PHE A 234 25.29 -6.66 19.17
C PHE A 234 24.03 -6.37 20.00
N HIS A 235 24.14 -6.44 21.32
CA HIS A 235 23.03 -6.20 22.25
C HIS A 235 22.50 -4.76 22.14
N GLU A 236 23.39 -3.78 22.04
CA GLU A 236 23.01 -2.37 21.89
C GLU A 236 22.34 -2.09 20.55
N LYS A 237 22.80 -2.72 19.47
CA LYS A 237 22.15 -2.68 18.16
C LYS A 237 20.74 -3.29 18.21
N SER A 238 20.57 -4.44 18.91
CA SER A 238 19.27 -5.08 19.11
C SER A 238 18.31 -4.16 19.87
N ARG A 239 18.76 -3.54 20.96
CA ARG A 239 18.00 -2.53 21.72
C ARG A 239 17.66 -1.31 20.86
N LYS A 240 18.61 -0.85 20.04
CA LYS A 240 18.39 0.25 19.08
C LYS A 240 17.27 -0.09 18.10
N ILE A 241 17.25 -1.31 17.54
CA ILE A 241 16.15 -1.79 16.67
C ILE A 241 14.82 -1.75 17.42
N ALA A 242 14.76 -2.27 18.67
CA ALA A 242 13.55 -2.27 19.47
C ALA A 242 12.98 -0.84 19.64
N HIS A 243 13.83 0.10 20.06
CA HIS A 243 13.43 1.50 20.19
C HIS A 243 12.99 2.14 18.86
N LEU A 244 13.72 1.88 17.76
CA LEU A 244 13.36 2.40 16.44
C LEU A 244 12.00 1.86 15.96
N VAL A 245 11.72 0.57 16.20
CA VAL A 245 10.45 -0.08 15.85
C VAL A 245 9.30 0.48 16.69
N ASP A 246 9.48 0.58 18.02
CA ASP A 246 8.45 1.07 18.93
C ASP A 246 8.15 2.56 18.66
N ASP A 247 9.18 3.39 18.48
CA ASP A 247 9.02 4.81 18.14
C ASP A 247 8.34 4.97 16.77
N CYS A 248 8.74 4.17 15.77
CA CYS A 248 8.12 4.15 14.45
C CYS A 248 6.63 3.81 14.54
N LYS A 249 6.27 2.80 15.34
CA LYS A 249 4.88 2.39 15.55
C LYS A 249 4.08 3.47 16.26
N GLN A 250 4.57 3.94 17.41
CA GLN A 250 3.85 4.85 18.30
C GLN A 250 3.71 6.27 17.73
N PHE A 251 4.79 6.85 17.22
CA PHE A 251 4.82 8.26 16.80
C PHE A 251 4.69 8.42 15.28
N GLY A 252 5.18 7.45 14.51
CA GLY A 252 5.15 7.47 13.04
C GLY A 252 3.86 6.90 12.47
N LEU A 253 3.62 5.60 12.67
CA LEU A 253 2.56 4.87 11.99
C LEU A 253 1.15 5.16 12.50
N VAL A 254 0.97 5.39 13.80
CA VAL A 254 -0.32 5.85 14.33
C VAL A 254 -0.68 7.20 13.71
N SER A 255 0.25 8.16 13.72
CA SER A 255 0.04 9.48 13.10
C SER A 255 -0.16 9.39 11.60
N PHE A 256 0.62 8.55 10.89
CA PHE A 256 0.42 8.31 9.46
C PHE A 256 -0.96 7.72 9.17
N SER A 257 -1.42 6.73 9.94
CA SER A 257 -2.72 6.09 9.74
C SER A 257 -3.89 7.07 9.96
N ILE A 258 -3.79 7.97 10.97
CA ILE A 258 -4.76 9.05 11.18
C ILE A 258 -4.77 10.00 9.97
N LEU A 259 -3.62 10.52 9.58
CA LEU A 259 -3.49 11.46 8.45
C LEU A 259 -3.89 10.80 7.12
N ALA A 260 -3.58 9.52 6.92
CA ALA A 260 -4.04 8.77 5.76
C ALA A 260 -5.58 8.68 5.72
N ARG A 261 -6.22 8.36 6.86
CA ARG A 261 -7.69 8.34 6.93
C ARG A 261 -8.29 9.71 6.64
N TYR A 262 -7.70 10.79 7.15
CA TYR A 262 -8.12 12.17 6.87
C TYR A 262 -7.96 12.50 5.38
N ALA A 263 -6.85 12.12 4.76
CA ALA A 263 -6.64 12.30 3.33
C ALA A 263 -7.66 11.51 2.48
N PHE A 264 -8.02 10.27 2.88
CA PHE A 264 -9.08 9.50 2.18
C PHE A 264 -10.46 10.16 2.33
N ILE A 265 -10.81 10.69 3.51
CA ILE A 265 -12.04 11.47 3.71
C ILE A 265 -12.02 12.71 2.81
N SER A 266 -10.91 13.44 2.77
CA SER A 266 -10.70 14.60 1.90
C SER A 266 -10.91 14.26 0.42
N MET A 267 -10.36 13.13 -0.04
CA MET A 267 -10.57 12.65 -1.40
C MET A 267 -12.03 12.25 -1.67
N SER A 268 -12.74 11.73 -0.65
CA SER A 268 -14.17 11.43 -0.77
C SER A 268 -14.99 12.72 -0.93
N PHE A 269 -14.66 13.79 -0.21
CA PHE A 269 -15.28 15.10 -0.42
C PHE A 269 -15.01 15.66 -1.83
N LEU A 270 -13.75 15.68 -2.26
CA LEU A 270 -13.37 16.19 -3.58
C LEU A 270 -14.05 15.43 -4.72
N ARG A 271 -14.04 14.10 -4.68
CA ARG A 271 -14.72 13.24 -5.65
C ARG A 271 -16.24 13.43 -5.60
N GLY A 272 -16.79 13.58 -4.40
CA GLY A 272 -18.20 13.85 -4.20
C GLY A 272 -18.62 15.20 -4.79
N PHE A 273 -17.85 16.26 -4.59
CA PHE A 273 -18.10 17.56 -5.22
C PHE A 273 -18.02 17.49 -6.75
N LEU A 274 -17.04 16.76 -7.29
CA LEU A 274 -16.91 16.55 -8.72
C LEU A 274 -18.14 15.81 -9.29
N LYS A 275 -18.53 14.69 -8.68
CA LYS A 275 -19.71 13.90 -9.10
C LYS A 275 -21.01 14.68 -8.99
N ALA A 276 -21.14 15.53 -7.98
CA ALA A 276 -22.30 16.41 -7.80
C ALA A 276 -22.28 17.65 -8.72
N GLY A 277 -21.24 17.86 -9.52
CA GLY A 277 -21.09 19.01 -10.41
C GLY A 277 -20.84 20.33 -9.67
N VAL A 278 -20.43 20.28 -8.40
CA VAL A 278 -20.09 21.46 -7.58
C VAL A 278 -18.75 22.06 -8.01
N ILE A 279 -17.80 21.18 -8.36
CA ILE A 279 -16.52 21.56 -8.97
C ILE A 279 -16.38 20.87 -10.34
N THR A 280 -15.59 21.49 -11.22
CA THR A 280 -15.28 20.92 -12.53
C THR A 280 -14.08 19.98 -12.46
N GLN A 281 -13.91 19.10 -13.47
CA GLN A 281 -12.71 18.26 -13.59
C GLN A 281 -11.42 19.11 -13.62
N ALA A 282 -11.44 20.23 -14.33
CA ALA A 282 -10.28 21.13 -14.40
C ALA A 282 -9.90 21.69 -13.01
N GLN A 283 -10.87 22.13 -12.21
CA GLN A 283 -10.62 22.59 -10.84
C GLN A 283 -10.10 21.48 -9.93
N TYR A 284 -10.64 20.29 -10.08
CA TYR A 284 -10.18 19.11 -9.33
C TYR A 284 -8.71 18.78 -9.64
N ASP A 285 -8.36 18.72 -10.93
CA ASP A 285 -7.00 18.38 -11.37
C ASP A 285 -6.00 19.49 -10.99
N GLU A 286 -6.37 20.78 -11.21
CA GLU A 286 -5.55 21.93 -10.84
C GLU A 286 -5.33 22.01 -9.32
N TYR A 287 -6.36 21.71 -8.52
CA TYR A 287 -6.25 21.67 -7.06
C TYR A 287 -5.25 20.62 -6.60
N LEU A 288 -5.37 19.38 -7.08
CA LEU A 288 -4.44 18.31 -6.70
C LEU A 288 -3.00 18.62 -7.11
N GLN A 289 -2.79 19.20 -8.29
CA GLN A 289 -1.47 19.60 -8.77
C GLN A 289 -0.86 20.78 -7.98
N SER A 290 -1.69 21.59 -7.34
CA SER A 290 -1.24 22.77 -6.56
C SER A 290 -0.83 22.43 -5.12
N LEU A 291 -1.15 21.22 -4.63
CA LEU A 291 -0.83 20.83 -3.27
C LEU A 291 0.69 20.63 -3.08
N PRO A 292 1.29 21.22 -2.04
CA PRO A 292 2.69 20.98 -1.72
C PRO A 292 2.86 19.59 -1.12
N THR A 293 3.45 18.66 -1.86
CA THR A 293 3.75 17.30 -1.40
C THR A 293 5.25 17.11 -1.22
N VAL A 294 5.66 16.12 -0.42
CA VAL A 294 7.09 15.74 -0.30
C VAL A 294 7.63 15.32 -1.66
N ALA A 295 6.83 14.64 -2.46
CA ALA A 295 7.20 14.20 -3.79
C ALA A 295 7.45 15.37 -4.75
N SER A 296 6.65 16.45 -4.67
CA SER A 296 6.92 17.66 -5.42
C SER A 296 8.21 18.34 -4.98
N GLN A 297 8.51 18.32 -3.68
CA GLN A 297 9.73 18.89 -3.12
C GLN A 297 10.97 18.13 -3.59
N ILE A 298 10.94 16.79 -3.67
CA ILE A 298 12.04 16.00 -4.22
C ILE A 298 12.37 16.46 -5.64
N THR A 299 11.36 16.60 -6.50
CA THR A 299 11.55 17.05 -7.88
C THR A 299 12.14 18.45 -7.93
N ASP A 300 11.62 19.39 -7.13
CA ASP A 300 12.12 20.77 -7.08
C ASP A 300 13.58 20.81 -6.58
N ASP A 301 13.92 20.02 -5.57
CA ASP A 301 15.28 19.92 -5.03
C ASP A 301 16.26 19.29 -6.03
N LEU A 302 15.84 18.29 -6.82
CA LEU A 302 16.64 17.71 -7.89
C LEU A 302 16.91 18.67 -9.06
N HIS A 303 16.02 19.62 -9.31
CA HIS A 303 16.22 20.69 -10.30
C HIS A 303 17.04 21.86 -9.78
N SER A 304 17.31 21.91 -8.48
CA SER A 304 18.07 22.97 -7.84
C SER A 304 19.58 22.67 -7.85
N ASP A 305 20.40 23.69 -7.62
CA ASP A 305 21.86 23.53 -7.47
C ASP A 305 22.27 23.03 -6.07
N LEU A 306 21.43 22.24 -5.39
CA LEU A 306 21.75 21.69 -4.08
C LEU A 306 22.95 20.72 -4.16
N PRO A 307 23.90 20.81 -3.21
CA PRO A 307 24.99 19.85 -3.10
C PRO A 307 24.48 18.42 -2.90
N LEU A 308 25.17 17.43 -3.46
CA LEU A 308 24.76 16.03 -3.38
C LEU A 308 24.65 15.50 -1.95
N ASP A 309 25.53 15.93 -1.06
CA ASP A 309 25.51 15.58 0.37
C ASP A 309 24.22 16.08 1.05
N VAL A 310 23.71 17.26 0.67
CA VAL A 310 22.43 17.78 1.17
C VAL A 310 21.26 16.93 0.65
N LEU A 311 21.29 16.53 -0.63
CA LEU A 311 20.29 15.63 -1.20
C LEU A 311 20.31 14.25 -0.52
N VAL A 312 21.50 13.70 -0.27
CA VAL A 312 21.65 12.43 0.46
C VAL A 312 21.12 12.57 1.90
N GLN A 313 21.39 13.66 2.58
CA GLN A 313 20.87 13.89 3.93
C GLN A 313 19.33 13.92 3.95
N ARG A 314 18.71 14.54 2.94
CA ARG A 314 17.24 14.63 2.83
C ARG A 314 16.60 13.32 2.39
N TYR A 315 17.12 12.70 1.34
CA TYR A 315 16.44 11.64 0.56
C TYR A 315 17.16 10.29 0.57
N GLY A 316 18.39 10.21 1.10
CA GLY A 316 19.21 9.00 1.08
C GLY A 316 18.60 7.78 1.78
N HIS A 317 17.61 7.98 2.65
CA HIS A 317 16.87 6.91 3.32
C HIS A 317 15.84 6.22 2.43
N LEU A 318 15.44 6.83 1.31
CA LEU A 318 14.51 6.22 0.36
C LEU A 318 15.14 4.98 -0.27
N ARG A 319 14.32 4.00 -0.60
CA ARG A 319 14.78 2.76 -1.25
C ARG A 319 13.65 2.15 -2.08
N PRO A 320 13.94 1.64 -3.29
CA PRO A 320 13.03 0.80 -4.01
C PRO A 320 12.66 -0.42 -3.16
N ASN A 321 11.36 -0.80 -3.15
CA ASN A 321 10.86 -1.85 -2.26
C ASN A 321 11.17 -1.53 -0.78
N SER A 322 10.49 -0.54 -0.22
CA SER A 322 10.75 0.13 1.06
C SER A 322 11.08 -0.78 2.26
N TYR A 323 10.53 -2.01 2.30
CA TYR A 323 10.73 -2.99 3.38
C TYR A 323 11.82 -4.02 3.08
N GLU A 324 12.39 -4.01 1.87
CA GLU A 324 13.33 -5.06 1.43
C GLU A 324 14.77 -4.70 1.77
N LEU A 325 15.40 -5.53 2.61
CA LEU A 325 16.76 -5.30 3.07
C LEU A 325 17.80 -5.37 1.93
N THR A 326 17.54 -6.21 0.92
CA THR A 326 18.47 -6.42 -0.19
C THR A 326 18.43 -5.29 -1.22
N SER A 327 17.38 -4.48 -1.24
CA SER A 327 17.36 -3.23 -2.02
C SER A 327 18.29 -2.20 -1.38
N GLY A 328 19.17 -1.58 -2.17
CA GLY A 328 19.97 -0.43 -1.74
C GLY A 328 19.08 0.79 -1.49
N ASN A 329 19.45 1.63 -0.52
CA ASN A 329 18.82 2.94 -0.35
C ASN A 329 19.50 3.96 -1.28
N TYR A 330 18.90 5.16 -1.43
CA TYR A 330 19.44 6.20 -2.31
C TYR A 330 20.85 6.67 -1.88
N ALA A 331 21.20 6.56 -0.58
CA ALA A 331 22.54 6.87 -0.11
C ALA A 331 23.60 5.83 -0.56
N SER A 332 23.19 4.62 -0.97
CA SER A 332 24.11 3.59 -1.48
C SER A 332 24.57 3.85 -2.92
N ASP A 333 23.78 4.60 -3.70
CA ASP A 333 24.11 5.01 -5.06
C ASP A 333 23.51 6.41 -5.36
N PRO A 334 24.04 7.46 -4.73
CA PRO A 334 23.44 8.78 -4.78
C PRO A 334 23.54 9.45 -6.16
N GLU A 335 24.57 9.13 -6.95
CA GLU A 335 24.71 9.68 -8.29
C GLU A 335 23.60 9.16 -9.23
N TRP A 336 23.18 7.92 -9.05
CA TRP A 336 22.08 7.34 -9.81
C TRP A 336 20.72 7.91 -9.40
N TYR A 337 20.42 7.90 -8.11
CA TYR A 337 19.09 8.25 -7.62
C TYR A 337 18.85 9.76 -7.48
N LEU A 338 19.89 10.54 -7.22
CA LEU A 338 19.77 11.96 -6.83
C LEU A 338 20.45 12.92 -7.82
N ARG A 339 21.05 12.40 -8.90
CA ARG A 339 21.66 13.18 -9.98
C ARG A 339 21.36 12.57 -11.34
N PRO A 340 20.08 12.39 -11.72
CA PRO A 340 19.74 11.89 -13.05
C PRO A 340 20.28 12.84 -14.13
N GLN A 341 20.68 12.28 -15.29
CA GLN A 341 21.24 13.06 -16.40
C GLN A 341 20.21 14.02 -17.01
N GLU A 342 18.94 13.59 -17.06
CA GLU A 342 17.83 14.40 -17.52
C GLU A 342 16.73 14.37 -16.46
N VAL A 343 16.34 15.54 -15.98
CA VAL A 343 15.25 15.67 -15.00
C VAL A 343 13.99 16.14 -15.73
N ALA A 344 12.91 15.38 -15.58
CA ALA A 344 11.63 15.73 -16.19
C ALA A 344 11.12 17.08 -15.68
N ALA A 345 10.83 17.99 -16.60
CA ALA A 345 10.32 19.30 -16.25
C ALA A 345 8.92 19.20 -15.63
N ARG A 346 8.77 19.74 -14.43
CA ARG A 346 7.46 19.86 -13.77
C ARG A 346 6.78 21.15 -14.24
N ALA A 347 5.46 21.07 -14.44
CA ALA A 347 4.67 22.29 -14.62
C ALA A 347 4.77 23.16 -13.33
N PRO A 348 5.04 24.46 -13.43
CA PRO A 348 5.13 25.32 -12.25
C PRO A 348 3.81 25.32 -11.48
N ILE A 349 3.88 25.22 -10.15
CA ILE A 349 2.72 25.33 -9.25
C ILE A 349 2.14 26.74 -9.44
N LYS A 350 0.93 26.85 -9.98
CA LYS A 350 0.38 28.10 -10.48
C LYS A 350 -0.51 28.85 -9.50
N ALA A 351 -1.02 28.27 -8.44
CA ALA A 351 -2.02 28.94 -7.61
C ALA A 351 -1.99 28.50 -6.16
N ASP A 352 -2.51 29.36 -5.30
CA ASP A 352 -2.95 29.03 -3.95
C ASP A 352 -4.09 28.00 -4.07
N ALA A 353 -3.82 26.78 -3.64
CA ALA A 353 -4.74 25.63 -3.79
C ALA A 353 -6.16 25.96 -3.32
N GLU A 354 -6.30 26.64 -2.19
CA GLU A 354 -7.60 26.97 -1.62
C GLU A 354 -8.40 27.93 -2.52
N LYS A 355 -7.75 28.86 -3.20
CA LYS A 355 -8.42 29.81 -4.11
C LYS A 355 -9.09 29.15 -5.31
N ILE A 356 -8.58 27.99 -5.76
CA ILE A 356 -9.18 27.25 -6.86
C ILE A 356 -10.58 26.78 -6.48
N LEU A 357 -10.74 26.20 -5.28
CA LEU A 357 -12.01 25.66 -4.80
C LEU A 357 -12.94 26.73 -4.23
N LEU A 358 -12.41 27.85 -3.73
CA LEU A 358 -13.22 28.98 -3.26
C LEU A 358 -14.08 29.60 -4.39
N GLN A 359 -13.73 29.40 -5.65
CA GLN A 359 -14.61 29.79 -6.78
C GLN A 359 -15.95 29.04 -6.75
N SER A 360 -16.04 27.90 -6.07
CA SER A 360 -17.23 27.08 -5.91
C SER A 360 -17.80 27.12 -4.48
N GLU A 361 -17.42 28.11 -3.65
CA GLU A 361 -17.78 28.21 -2.23
C GLU A 361 -19.28 28.04 -1.97
N ALA A 362 -20.13 28.74 -2.72
CA ALA A 362 -21.59 28.65 -2.55
C ALA A 362 -22.13 27.22 -2.79
N GLY A 363 -21.58 26.51 -3.79
CA GLY A 363 -21.95 25.13 -4.09
C GLY A 363 -21.46 24.15 -3.02
N ILE A 364 -20.25 24.36 -2.51
CA ILE A 364 -19.68 23.60 -1.40
C ILE A 364 -20.54 23.79 -0.15
N GLN A 365 -20.86 25.04 0.21
CA GLN A 365 -21.71 25.35 1.37
C GLN A 365 -23.10 24.72 1.25
N ALA A 366 -23.72 24.77 0.07
CA ALA A 366 -25.01 24.13 -0.18
C ALA A 366 -24.94 22.60 -0.01
N SER A 367 -23.84 21.97 -0.45
CA SER A 367 -23.63 20.53 -0.29
C SER A 367 -23.47 20.13 1.19
N LEU A 368 -22.70 20.92 1.96
CA LEU A 368 -22.54 20.69 3.41
C LEU A 368 -23.86 20.83 4.15
N ALA A 369 -24.66 21.87 3.82
CA ALA A 369 -25.98 22.06 4.40
C ALA A 369 -26.96 20.93 4.07
N ALA A 370 -26.93 20.40 2.84
CA ALA A 370 -27.76 19.25 2.41
C ALA A 370 -27.42 17.97 3.21
N LEU A 371 -26.15 17.80 3.58
CA LEU A 371 -25.68 16.68 4.44
C LEU A 371 -25.89 16.97 5.94
N GLN A 372 -26.33 18.17 6.29
CA GLN A 372 -26.47 18.65 7.69
C GLN A 372 -25.12 18.61 8.44
N LEU A 373 -24.02 18.87 7.73
CA LEU A 373 -22.69 19.06 8.31
C LEU A 373 -22.52 20.53 8.67
N ASN A 374 -22.29 20.80 9.95
CA ASN A 374 -22.02 22.16 10.44
C ASN A 374 -20.52 22.45 10.38
N ILE A 375 -20.01 22.58 9.17
CA ILE A 375 -18.59 22.81 8.85
C ILE A 375 -18.50 24.06 8.00
N ASP A 376 -17.61 24.96 8.37
CA ASP A 376 -17.27 26.13 7.55
C ASP A 376 -16.46 25.72 6.32
N VAL A 377 -16.71 26.37 5.15
CA VAL A 377 -16.02 26.01 3.89
C VAL A 377 -14.52 26.21 4.03
N ALA A 378 -14.05 27.30 4.63
CA ALA A 378 -12.62 27.54 4.84
C ALA A 378 -11.98 26.46 5.72
N GLN A 379 -12.67 26.04 6.79
CA GLN A 379 -12.25 24.95 7.64
C GLN A 379 -12.12 23.63 6.85
N LEU A 380 -13.11 23.28 6.03
CA LEU A 380 -13.06 22.08 5.19
C LEU A 380 -11.89 22.14 4.21
N LEU A 381 -11.69 23.25 3.49
CA LEU A 381 -10.60 23.38 2.54
C LEU A 381 -9.22 23.30 3.20
N SER A 382 -9.06 23.92 4.37
CA SER A 382 -7.85 23.80 5.18
C SER A 382 -7.63 22.36 5.67
N PHE A 383 -8.68 21.65 6.11
CA PHE A 383 -8.59 20.24 6.48
C PHE A 383 -8.15 19.39 5.29
N ILE A 384 -8.71 19.59 4.09
CA ILE A 384 -8.38 18.83 2.87
C ILE A 384 -6.90 19.03 2.50
N SER A 385 -6.43 20.29 2.40
CA SER A 385 -5.04 20.58 2.00
C SER A 385 -4.03 20.03 3.01
N ARG A 386 -4.28 20.25 4.31
CA ARG A 386 -3.39 19.83 5.38
C ARG A 386 -3.33 18.30 5.58
N SER A 387 -4.45 17.60 5.38
CA SER A 387 -4.50 16.15 5.53
C SER A 387 -3.76 15.44 4.40
N ILE A 388 -3.93 15.90 3.15
CA ILE A 388 -3.24 15.31 1.98
C ILE A 388 -1.72 15.54 2.10
N ALA A 389 -1.28 16.77 2.35
CA ALA A 389 0.13 17.08 2.56
C ALA A 389 0.70 16.38 3.82
N GLY A 390 -0.10 16.30 4.88
CA GLY A 390 0.28 15.66 6.13
C GLY A 390 0.50 14.16 6.01
N ARG A 391 -0.31 13.46 5.21
CA ARG A 391 -0.12 12.03 4.90
C ARG A 391 1.25 11.80 4.26
N GLU A 392 1.63 12.59 3.26
CA GLU A 392 2.93 12.44 2.59
C GLU A 392 4.10 12.73 3.54
N ARG A 393 4.01 13.80 4.34
CA ARG A 393 5.00 14.11 5.37
C ARG A 393 5.15 12.95 6.37
N ALA A 394 4.06 12.40 6.86
CA ALA A 394 4.09 11.31 7.84
C ALA A 394 4.72 10.05 7.25
N LYS A 395 4.38 9.71 5.99
CA LYS A 395 4.98 8.59 5.27
C LYS A 395 6.50 8.77 5.17
N PHE A 396 6.94 9.93 4.74
CA PHE A 396 8.35 10.25 4.58
C PHE A 396 9.12 10.14 5.92
N GLU A 397 8.53 10.61 7.02
CA GLU A 397 9.20 10.55 8.34
C GLU A 397 9.28 9.14 8.91
N PHE A 398 8.23 8.32 8.84
CA PHE A 398 8.34 6.96 9.35
C PHE A 398 9.25 6.07 8.51
N MET A 399 9.36 6.33 7.19
CA MET A 399 10.30 5.61 6.31
C MET A 399 11.77 5.82 6.71
N LYS A 400 12.12 6.96 7.30
CA LYS A 400 13.46 7.16 7.88
C LYS A 400 13.74 6.20 9.03
N ASN A 401 12.76 5.95 9.91
CA ASN A 401 12.89 4.95 10.97
C ASN A 401 12.97 3.53 10.40
N LEU A 402 12.14 3.21 9.42
CA LEU A 402 12.16 1.92 8.73
C LEU A 402 13.55 1.66 8.12
N ASN A 403 14.09 2.64 7.40
CA ASN A 403 15.45 2.53 6.85
C ASN A 403 16.50 2.32 7.96
N ALA A 404 16.40 3.05 9.07
CA ALA A 404 17.32 2.90 10.19
C ALA A 404 17.23 1.49 10.84
N VAL A 405 16.04 0.91 10.94
CA VAL A 405 15.84 -0.48 11.38
C VAL A 405 16.54 -1.45 10.43
N LEU A 406 16.33 -1.31 9.12
CA LEU A 406 16.93 -2.20 8.11
C LEU A 406 18.46 -2.12 8.10
N GLU A 407 19.04 -0.91 8.14
CA GLU A 407 20.50 -0.75 8.17
C GLU A 407 21.11 -1.29 9.47
N THR A 408 20.42 -1.10 10.61
CA THR A 408 20.88 -1.68 11.89
C THR A 408 20.77 -3.21 11.87
N ALA A 409 19.72 -3.77 11.24
CA ALA A 409 19.57 -5.22 11.08
C ALA A 409 20.64 -5.81 10.16
N ALA A 410 21.01 -5.14 9.08
CA ALA A 410 22.14 -5.54 8.24
C ALA A 410 23.44 -5.62 9.04
N SER A 411 23.75 -4.56 9.83
CA SER A 411 24.93 -4.51 10.69
C SER A 411 24.92 -5.60 11.77
N LEU A 412 23.76 -5.96 12.32
CA LEU A 412 23.64 -7.11 13.22
C LEU A 412 23.90 -8.45 12.51
N GLY A 413 23.45 -8.58 11.25
CA GLY A 413 23.75 -9.75 10.42
C GLY A 413 25.26 -9.95 10.25
N GLU A 414 25.99 -8.87 9.94
CA GLU A 414 27.45 -8.89 9.82
C GLU A 414 28.14 -9.33 11.13
N ASP A 415 27.67 -8.88 12.29
CA ASP A 415 28.21 -9.28 13.61
C ASP A 415 28.08 -10.80 13.88
N ILE A 416 27.15 -11.45 13.20
CA ILE A 416 26.96 -12.91 13.30
C ILE A 416 27.43 -13.66 12.03
N GLY A 417 28.07 -12.96 11.07
CA GLY A 417 28.63 -13.53 9.85
C GLY A 417 27.57 -13.92 8.81
N LEU A 418 26.50 -13.14 8.70
CA LEU A 418 25.52 -13.17 7.63
C LEU A 418 25.67 -11.93 6.76
N ASP A 419 25.57 -12.08 5.45
CA ASP A 419 25.42 -10.96 4.53
C ASP A 419 23.98 -10.40 4.55
N ARG A 420 23.72 -9.35 3.76
CA ARG A 420 22.38 -8.71 3.69
C ARG A 420 21.30 -9.66 3.20
N GLU A 421 21.61 -10.49 2.22
CA GLU A 421 20.66 -11.45 1.67
C GLU A 421 20.27 -12.50 2.71
N GLN A 422 21.27 -13.12 3.35
CA GLN A 422 21.07 -14.09 4.41
C GLN A 422 20.33 -13.49 5.61
N THR A 423 20.65 -12.24 5.98
CA THR A 423 20.00 -11.52 7.07
C THR A 423 18.52 -11.26 6.79
N SER A 424 18.13 -11.04 5.53
CA SER A 424 16.73 -10.85 5.13
C SER A 424 15.83 -12.07 5.37
N PHE A 425 16.42 -13.25 5.59
CA PHE A 425 15.69 -14.47 5.95
C PHE A 425 15.48 -14.64 7.47
N LEU A 426 15.99 -13.73 8.31
CA LEU A 426 15.59 -13.63 9.71
C LEU A 426 14.28 -12.82 9.83
N SER A 427 13.54 -13.02 10.91
CA SER A 427 12.40 -12.18 11.26
C SER A 427 12.84 -11.02 12.14
N ILE A 428 12.05 -9.94 12.20
CA ILE A 428 12.32 -8.84 13.14
C ILE A 428 12.35 -9.33 14.58
N ASN A 429 11.53 -10.31 14.94
CA ASN A 429 11.49 -10.88 16.28
C ASN A 429 12.78 -11.64 16.65
N ASP A 430 13.55 -12.13 15.67
CA ASP A 430 14.85 -12.76 15.92
C ASP A 430 15.88 -11.78 16.44
N PHE A 431 15.74 -10.49 16.10
CA PHE A 431 16.57 -9.41 16.63
C PHE A 431 16.02 -8.89 17.97
N LEU A 432 14.71 -8.66 18.08
CA LEU A 432 14.09 -8.09 19.26
C LEU A 432 14.29 -8.94 20.54
N LYS A 433 14.44 -10.25 20.43
CA LYS A 433 14.65 -11.13 21.58
C LYS A 433 15.97 -10.86 22.34
N PHE A 434 16.94 -10.17 21.71
CA PHE A 434 18.20 -9.79 22.32
C PHE A 434 18.22 -8.36 22.86
N GLU A 435 17.08 -7.72 23.00
CA GLU A 435 16.95 -6.40 23.60
C GLU A 435 17.42 -6.39 25.07
N THR A 436 17.16 -7.47 25.81
CA THR A 436 17.52 -7.61 27.23
C THR A 436 18.63 -8.61 27.47
N ASP A 437 18.86 -9.55 26.56
CA ASP A 437 19.74 -10.69 26.76
C ASP A 437 21.05 -10.54 25.96
N SER A 438 22.16 -10.87 26.58
CA SER A 438 23.45 -10.95 25.89
C SER A 438 23.49 -12.14 24.96
N ILE A 439 23.99 -11.92 23.73
CA ILE A 439 24.14 -12.99 22.74
C ILE A 439 25.36 -13.87 23.08
N VAL A 440 25.18 -15.18 23.04
CA VAL A 440 26.27 -16.15 23.14
C VAL A 440 26.54 -16.83 21.80
N GLN A 441 27.65 -17.55 21.67
CA GLN A 441 28.04 -18.18 20.41
C GLN A 441 27.00 -19.20 19.91
N ALA A 442 26.29 -19.89 20.84
CA ALA A 442 25.21 -20.80 20.49
C ALA A 442 24.03 -20.09 19.81
N ASP A 443 23.67 -18.87 20.24
CA ASP A 443 22.61 -18.07 19.65
C ASP A 443 22.99 -17.62 18.24
N LYS A 444 24.23 -17.20 18.03
CA LYS A 444 24.75 -16.84 16.69
C LYS A 444 24.62 -18.01 15.72
N MET A 445 24.97 -19.23 16.16
CA MET A 445 24.82 -20.44 15.36
C MET A 445 23.33 -20.75 15.07
N GLN A 446 22.46 -20.55 16.07
CA GLN A 446 21.02 -20.75 15.91
C GLN A 446 20.42 -19.77 14.91
N LEU A 447 20.79 -18.49 14.96
CA LEU A 447 20.34 -17.48 14.00
C LEU A 447 20.75 -17.84 12.56
N ARG A 448 22.01 -18.25 12.36
CA ARG A 448 22.47 -18.71 11.03
C ARG A 448 21.67 -19.92 10.51
N ARG A 449 21.41 -20.91 11.37
CA ARG A 449 20.59 -22.07 11.01
C ARG A 449 19.15 -21.67 10.68
N ARG A 450 18.61 -20.69 11.42
CA ARG A 450 17.26 -20.18 11.18
C ARG A 450 17.16 -19.43 9.85
N ALA A 451 18.14 -18.60 9.52
CA ALA A 451 18.21 -17.93 8.21
C ALA A 451 18.20 -18.95 7.07
N ALA A 452 19.08 -19.96 7.12
CA ALA A 452 19.14 -21.03 6.11
C ALA A 452 17.83 -21.88 6.05
N TYR A 453 17.19 -22.13 7.17
CA TYR A 453 15.89 -22.81 7.20
C TYR A 453 14.78 -21.97 6.56
N ASN A 454 14.72 -20.68 6.90
CA ASN A 454 13.71 -19.77 6.37
C ASN A 454 13.91 -19.50 4.88
N GLU A 455 15.16 -19.46 4.38
CA GLU A 455 15.48 -19.39 2.96
C GLU A 455 14.84 -20.55 2.18
N LYS A 456 15.00 -21.79 2.69
CA LYS A 456 14.35 -22.96 2.08
C LYS A 456 12.82 -22.85 2.10
N ARG A 457 12.24 -22.40 3.21
CA ARG A 457 10.79 -22.18 3.28
C ARG A 457 10.32 -21.10 2.30
N TRP A 458 11.07 -20.02 2.19
CA TRP A 458 10.77 -18.95 1.24
C TRP A 458 10.83 -19.43 -0.20
N SER A 459 11.76 -20.32 -0.56
CA SER A 459 11.79 -20.93 -1.88
C SER A 459 10.50 -21.71 -2.19
N VAL A 460 9.89 -22.34 -1.20
CA VAL A 460 8.56 -22.98 -1.34
C VAL A 460 7.46 -21.94 -1.53
N THR A 461 7.46 -20.86 -0.72
CA THR A 461 6.50 -19.74 -0.88
C THR A 461 6.51 -19.18 -2.30
N ARG A 462 7.68 -19.05 -2.92
CA ARG A 462 7.83 -18.52 -4.29
C ARG A 462 7.24 -19.39 -5.39
N VAL A 463 7.22 -20.69 -5.21
CA VAL A 463 6.65 -21.62 -6.20
C VAL A 463 5.20 -21.96 -5.95
N MET A 464 4.71 -21.66 -4.74
CA MET A 464 3.31 -21.82 -4.39
C MET A 464 2.46 -20.72 -5.04
N HIS A 465 1.46 -21.10 -5.80
CA HIS A 465 0.47 -20.17 -6.34
C HIS A 465 -0.77 -20.20 -5.47
N LEU A 466 -1.24 -19.02 -5.04
CA LEU A 466 -2.49 -18.82 -4.34
C LEU A 466 -3.27 -17.70 -5.04
N PRO A 467 -4.60 -17.71 -4.97
CA PRO A 467 -5.42 -16.66 -5.58
C PRO A 467 -5.19 -15.32 -4.86
N ASP A 468 -5.42 -14.21 -5.57
CA ASP A 468 -5.32 -12.87 -5.01
C ASP A 468 -6.46 -12.57 -4.01
N VAL A 469 -7.57 -13.29 -4.16
CA VAL A 469 -8.74 -13.25 -3.26
C VAL A 469 -9.12 -14.66 -2.86
N VAL A 470 -9.20 -14.93 -1.56
CA VAL A 470 -9.60 -16.22 -0.97
C VAL A 470 -10.97 -16.05 -0.32
N VAL A 471 -11.97 -16.74 -0.84
CA VAL A 471 -13.38 -16.69 -0.40
C VAL A 471 -13.75 -17.93 0.42
N GLN A 472 -13.16 -19.06 0.10
CA GLN A 472 -13.41 -20.35 0.74
C GLN A 472 -12.11 -21.15 0.88
N ALA A 473 -12.09 -22.12 1.80
CA ALA A 473 -10.87 -22.87 2.10
C ALA A 473 -10.33 -23.72 0.94
N SER A 474 -11.21 -24.12 -0.01
CA SER A 474 -10.79 -24.86 -1.21
C SER A 474 -10.04 -23.99 -2.24
N ASP A 475 -10.15 -22.67 -2.16
CA ASP A 475 -9.51 -21.77 -3.12
C ASP A 475 -7.97 -21.84 -3.04
N VAL A 476 -7.41 -22.27 -1.91
CA VAL A 476 -5.97 -22.48 -1.78
C VAL A 476 -5.46 -23.72 -2.53
N GLU A 477 -6.35 -24.64 -2.90
CA GLU A 477 -6.04 -25.87 -3.64
C GLU A 477 -6.32 -25.74 -5.14
N SER A 478 -7.38 -25.02 -5.48
CA SER A 478 -7.83 -24.86 -6.87
C SER A 478 -8.58 -23.54 -7.05
N PHE A 479 -8.16 -22.72 -7.98
CA PHE A 479 -8.74 -21.43 -8.27
C PHE A 479 -8.61 -21.07 -9.75
N THR A 480 -9.45 -20.14 -10.20
CA THR A 480 -9.33 -19.52 -11.53
C THR A 480 -8.56 -18.21 -11.39
N LEU A 481 -7.60 -17.98 -12.26
CA LEU A 481 -6.92 -16.68 -12.33
C LEU A 481 -7.88 -15.66 -12.95
N GLU A 482 -8.24 -14.65 -12.19
CA GLU A 482 -9.02 -13.53 -12.69
C GLU A 482 -8.11 -12.41 -13.20
N ALA A 483 -8.52 -11.72 -14.25
CA ALA A 483 -7.81 -10.55 -14.74
C ALA A 483 -8.12 -9.35 -13.84
N TRP A 484 -7.07 -8.68 -13.39
CA TRP A 484 -7.19 -7.44 -12.65
C TRP A 484 -7.70 -6.32 -13.57
N ARG A 485 -8.44 -5.38 -12.99
CA ARG A 485 -8.81 -4.13 -13.67
C ARG A 485 -7.80 -3.06 -13.30
N ALA A 486 -6.87 -2.78 -14.20
CA ALA A 486 -5.87 -1.73 -14.00
C ALA A 486 -6.53 -0.36 -13.80
N ASN A 487 -5.86 0.48 -13.01
CA ASN A 487 -6.26 1.87 -12.84
C ASN A 487 -5.48 2.72 -13.86
N PHE A 488 -6.17 3.25 -14.88
CA PHE A 488 -5.57 4.05 -15.92
C PHE A 488 -5.51 5.52 -15.50
N ILE A 489 -4.32 6.08 -15.58
CA ILE A 489 -4.05 7.46 -15.19
C ILE A 489 -3.84 8.30 -16.45
N THR A 490 -4.53 9.43 -16.55
CA THR A 490 -4.65 10.28 -17.73
C THR A 490 -5.55 9.66 -18.82
N SER A 491 -5.70 10.37 -19.95
CA SER A 491 -6.38 9.89 -21.17
C SER A 491 -5.42 9.80 -22.36
N LYS A 492 -4.12 9.76 -22.11
CA LYS A 492 -3.09 9.77 -23.15
C LYS A 492 -2.82 8.35 -23.67
N ARG A 493 -2.31 8.28 -24.90
CA ARG A 493 -1.83 7.06 -25.55
C ARG A 493 -0.35 7.20 -25.87
N VAL A 494 0.42 6.16 -25.57
CA VAL A 494 1.84 6.07 -25.90
C VAL A 494 2.19 4.67 -26.40
N VAL A 495 3.20 4.61 -27.27
CA VAL A 495 3.85 3.38 -27.74
C VAL A 495 5.34 3.56 -27.52
N GLY A 496 5.97 2.60 -26.87
CA GLY A 496 7.40 2.68 -26.55
C GLY A 496 8.02 1.32 -26.20
N ARG A 497 9.34 1.33 -26.10
CA ARG A 497 10.08 0.14 -25.64
C ARG A 497 9.78 -0.11 -24.16
N PRO A 498 9.52 -1.34 -23.74
CA PRO A 498 9.39 -1.66 -22.33
C PRO A 498 10.75 -1.76 -21.65
N VAL A 499 10.89 -1.20 -20.45
CA VAL A 499 12.05 -1.38 -19.58
C VAL A 499 11.60 -1.91 -18.23
N TRP A 500 12.17 -3.03 -17.83
CA TRP A 500 11.85 -3.74 -16.59
C TRP A 500 12.89 -3.38 -15.52
N ILE A 501 12.52 -2.51 -14.61
CA ILE A 501 13.45 -2.02 -13.57
C ILE A 501 13.90 -3.12 -12.62
N ASP A 502 13.03 -4.08 -12.32
CA ASP A 502 13.40 -5.21 -11.45
C ASP A 502 14.47 -6.14 -12.07
N ASP A 503 14.57 -6.17 -13.41
CA ASP A 503 15.55 -6.98 -14.14
C ASP A 503 16.83 -6.18 -14.44
N ASP A 504 16.71 -4.85 -14.65
CA ASP A 504 17.82 -3.94 -14.93
C ASP A 504 17.60 -2.59 -14.21
N PRO A 505 18.00 -2.50 -12.93
CA PRO A 505 17.79 -1.29 -12.11
C PRO A 505 18.52 -0.03 -12.62
N HIS A 506 19.54 -0.19 -13.45
CA HIS A 506 20.34 0.90 -14.04
C HIS A 506 20.16 1.02 -15.55
N GLY A 507 19.13 0.39 -16.10
CA GLY A 507 18.81 0.47 -17.52
C GLY A 507 18.43 1.89 -17.94
N ASP A 508 18.75 2.25 -19.21
CA ASP A 508 18.28 3.51 -19.78
C ASP A 508 16.75 3.50 -19.86
N ILE A 509 16.09 4.42 -19.13
CA ILE A 509 14.62 4.53 -19.05
C ILE A 509 14.07 5.74 -19.81
N ASP A 510 14.90 6.64 -20.32
CA ASP A 510 14.43 7.84 -21.02
C ASP A 510 13.69 7.45 -22.31
N GLY A 511 12.53 8.04 -22.51
CA GLY A 511 11.62 7.73 -23.60
C GLY A 511 10.98 6.33 -23.56
N ALA A 512 11.21 5.53 -22.49
CA ALA A 512 10.70 4.18 -22.35
C ALA A 512 9.33 4.12 -21.64
N ILE A 513 8.61 3.02 -21.83
CA ILE A 513 7.53 2.61 -20.95
C ILE A 513 8.16 1.78 -19.84
N VAL A 514 8.21 2.34 -18.64
CA VAL A 514 8.81 1.70 -17.47
C VAL A 514 7.83 0.71 -16.85
N ILE A 515 8.30 -0.49 -16.57
CA ILE A 515 7.52 -1.55 -15.94
C ILE A 515 8.16 -1.89 -14.61
N ILE A 516 7.38 -1.74 -13.53
CA ILE A 516 7.78 -2.09 -12.16
C ILE A 516 6.75 -3.04 -11.55
N ARG A 517 7.17 -3.80 -10.58
CA ARG A 517 6.30 -4.76 -9.93
C ARG A 517 5.30 -4.11 -9.01
N ALA A 518 5.74 -3.18 -8.19
CA ALA A 518 4.92 -2.56 -7.16
C ALA A 518 4.93 -1.03 -7.30
N ALA A 519 3.81 -0.39 -7.03
CA ALA A 519 3.68 1.07 -7.01
C ALA A 519 4.30 1.69 -5.73
N ASP A 520 5.48 1.19 -5.30
CA ASP A 520 6.17 1.59 -4.07
C ASP A 520 6.80 3.00 -4.21
N PRO A 521 6.72 3.84 -3.18
CA PRO A 521 7.29 5.20 -3.19
C PRO A 521 8.80 5.26 -3.43
N GLY A 522 9.51 4.17 -3.12
CA GLY A 522 10.95 4.09 -3.37
C GLY A 522 11.34 4.13 -4.86
N TYR A 523 10.36 4.04 -5.76
CA TYR A 523 10.56 4.28 -7.20
C TYR A 523 10.31 5.73 -7.63
N ASP A 524 10.20 6.66 -6.70
CA ASP A 524 9.91 8.08 -7.01
C ASP A 524 10.97 8.73 -7.92
N TRP A 525 12.20 8.23 -7.88
CA TRP A 525 13.29 8.62 -8.77
C TRP A 525 12.97 8.46 -10.27
N ILE A 526 12.06 7.54 -10.64
CA ILE A 526 11.63 7.32 -12.03
C ILE A 526 11.01 8.61 -12.61
N PHE A 527 10.30 9.39 -11.81
CA PHE A 527 9.70 10.65 -12.23
C PHE A 527 10.70 11.80 -12.41
N ALA A 528 11.95 11.60 -12.01
CA ALA A 528 13.03 12.51 -12.33
C ALA A 528 13.59 12.30 -13.75
N HIS A 529 13.18 11.22 -14.44
CA HIS A 529 13.54 10.90 -15.80
C HIS A 529 12.41 11.22 -16.79
N SER A 530 12.75 11.36 -18.08
CA SER A 530 11.78 11.66 -19.15
C SER A 530 11.14 10.38 -19.70
N ILE A 531 10.51 9.57 -18.85
CA ILE A 531 9.85 8.33 -19.27
C ILE A 531 8.60 8.60 -20.10
N ALA A 532 8.27 7.71 -21.04
CA ALA A 532 7.08 7.83 -21.89
C ALA A 532 5.80 7.35 -21.21
N GLY A 533 5.89 6.38 -20.31
CA GLY A 533 4.75 5.83 -19.58
C GLY A 533 5.17 4.91 -18.45
N LEU A 534 4.22 4.57 -17.57
CA LEU A 534 4.45 3.69 -16.42
C LEU A 534 3.41 2.56 -16.38
N ILE A 535 3.86 1.34 -16.15
CA ILE A 535 3.00 0.17 -15.94
C ILE A 535 3.44 -0.52 -14.66
N THR A 536 2.47 -0.86 -13.78
CA THR A 536 2.77 -1.62 -12.56
C THR A 536 1.94 -2.89 -12.47
N GLU A 537 2.54 -3.95 -11.90
CA GLU A 537 1.83 -5.20 -11.62
C GLU A 537 0.84 -5.01 -10.46
N PHE A 538 1.31 -4.42 -9.36
CA PHE A 538 0.51 -4.13 -8.16
C PHE A 538 0.46 -2.64 -7.90
N GLY A 539 -0.67 -2.18 -7.40
CA GLY A 539 -0.90 -0.80 -7.03
C GLY A 539 -2.37 -0.42 -7.14
N GLY A 540 -2.84 0.39 -6.21
CA GLY A 540 -4.22 0.88 -6.19
C GLY A 540 -4.37 2.27 -6.81
N VAL A 541 -5.62 2.69 -7.01
CA VAL A 541 -5.99 4.03 -7.54
C VAL A 541 -5.47 5.19 -6.68
N ALA A 542 -5.21 4.96 -5.41
CA ALA A 542 -4.67 5.93 -4.45
C ALA A 542 -3.22 5.63 -4.07
N SER A 543 -2.53 4.76 -4.83
CA SER A 543 -1.11 4.50 -4.61
C SER A 543 -0.27 5.76 -4.85
N HIS A 544 0.93 5.78 -4.28
CA HIS A 544 1.86 6.89 -4.47
C HIS A 544 2.15 7.13 -5.96
N MET A 545 2.43 6.06 -6.70
CA MET A 545 2.76 6.15 -8.13
C MET A 545 1.57 6.60 -8.99
N SER A 546 0.31 6.27 -8.61
CA SER A 546 -0.89 6.79 -9.28
C SER A 546 -0.98 8.31 -9.15
N ILE A 547 -0.76 8.82 -7.94
CA ILE A 547 -0.79 10.26 -7.66
C ILE A 547 0.32 10.96 -8.44
N ARG A 548 1.54 10.42 -8.43
CA ARG A 548 2.69 10.98 -9.16
C ARG A 548 2.47 10.99 -10.66
N ALA A 549 1.99 9.89 -11.23
CA ALA A 549 1.67 9.85 -12.66
C ALA A 549 0.64 10.92 -13.04
N ALA A 550 -0.37 11.15 -12.20
CA ALA A 550 -1.35 12.22 -12.41
C ALA A 550 -0.72 13.62 -12.32
N GLU A 551 0.14 13.87 -11.33
CA GLU A 551 0.86 15.14 -11.15
C GLU A 551 1.72 15.50 -12.37
N PHE A 552 2.41 14.52 -12.95
CA PHE A 552 3.23 14.73 -14.16
C PHE A 552 2.42 14.64 -15.46
N GLY A 553 1.12 14.31 -15.39
CA GLY A 553 0.33 14.02 -16.57
C GLY A 553 0.91 12.87 -17.40
N LEU A 554 1.58 11.91 -16.75
CA LEU A 554 2.22 10.77 -17.36
C LEU A 554 1.17 9.68 -17.61
N PRO A 555 1.07 9.08 -18.81
CA PRO A 555 0.21 7.94 -19.03
C PRO A 555 0.69 6.75 -18.18
N ALA A 556 -0.23 6.20 -17.37
CA ALA A 556 0.10 5.05 -16.54
C ALA A 556 -1.05 4.05 -16.43
N ALA A 557 -0.69 2.77 -16.29
CA ALA A 557 -1.59 1.68 -15.95
C ALA A 557 -1.10 1.03 -14.65
N ILE A 558 -1.83 1.26 -13.58
CA ILE A 558 -1.44 0.89 -12.22
C ILE A 558 -2.25 -0.32 -11.77
N GLY A 559 -1.58 -1.40 -11.32
CA GLY A 559 -2.23 -2.62 -10.87
C GLY A 559 -2.78 -3.45 -12.02
N CYS A 560 -1.97 -3.71 -13.03
CA CYS A 560 -2.37 -4.52 -14.20
C CYS A 560 -2.54 -6.01 -13.90
N GLY A 561 -2.00 -6.49 -12.76
CA GLY A 561 -1.96 -7.89 -12.40
C GLY A 561 -0.97 -8.73 -13.22
N SER A 562 -0.66 -9.91 -12.70
CA SER A 562 0.39 -10.77 -13.25
C SER A 562 0.10 -11.26 -14.68
N ILE A 563 -1.17 -11.46 -15.05
CA ILE A 563 -1.54 -11.94 -16.40
C ILE A 563 -1.14 -10.93 -17.47
N VAL A 564 -1.49 -9.64 -17.28
CA VAL A 564 -1.15 -8.58 -18.23
C VAL A 564 0.37 -8.40 -18.28
N ILE A 565 1.01 -8.32 -17.12
CA ILE A 565 2.46 -8.14 -16.99
C ILE A 565 3.24 -9.26 -17.70
N GLU A 566 2.88 -10.52 -17.47
CA GLU A 566 3.53 -11.64 -18.16
C GLU A 566 3.29 -11.61 -19.69
N SER A 567 2.15 -11.10 -20.16
CA SER A 567 1.90 -10.96 -21.60
C SER A 567 2.83 -9.95 -22.29
N LEU A 568 3.41 -9.03 -21.54
CA LEU A 568 4.36 -8.03 -22.05
C LEU A 568 5.81 -8.55 -22.08
N ARG A 569 6.08 -9.71 -21.45
CA ARG A 569 7.44 -10.29 -21.43
C ARG A 569 7.89 -10.64 -22.84
N GLY A 570 9.08 -10.17 -23.21
CA GLY A 570 9.66 -10.40 -24.54
C GLY A 570 9.12 -9.49 -25.65
N ALA A 571 8.19 -8.58 -25.36
CA ALA A 571 7.76 -7.57 -26.31
C ALA A 571 8.89 -6.58 -26.60
N THR A 572 9.05 -6.19 -27.87
CA THR A 572 9.99 -5.14 -28.28
C THR A 572 9.37 -3.76 -28.18
N SER A 573 8.04 -3.68 -28.19
CA SER A 573 7.26 -2.46 -28.05
C SER A 573 5.94 -2.75 -27.33
N VAL A 574 5.47 -1.80 -26.55
CA VAL A 574 4.22 -1.88 -25.79
C VAL A 574 3.36 -0.65 -26.10
N GLU A 575 2.07 -0.86 -26.30
CA GLU A 575 1.06 0.19 -26.35
C GLU A 575 0.39 0.34 -24.98
N LEU A 576 0.42 1.55 -24.46
CA LEU A 576 -0.35 2.00 -23.29
C LEU A 576 -1.35 3.04 -23.76
N ASP A 577 -2.62 2.69 -23.82
CA ASP A 577 -3.73 3.57 -24.19
C ASP A 577 -4.68 3.75 -23.00
N CYS A 578 -4.48 4.84 -22.25
CA CYS A 578 -5.25 5.11 -21.04
C CYS A 578 -6.70 5.53 -21.38
N ALA A 579 -6.93 6.14 -22.55
CA ALA A 579 -8.30 6.54 -22.96
C ALA A 579 -9.18 5.33 -23.28
N SER A 580 -8.59 4.26 -23.84
CA SER A 580 -9.28 3.00 -24.18
C SER A 580 -9.09 1.93 -23.11
N GLU A 581 -8.49 2.26 -21.98
CA GLU A 581 -8.20 1.34 -20.87
C GLU A 581 -7.50 0.06 -21.34
N ARG A 582 -6.41 0.20 -22.12
CA ARG A 582 -5.74 -0.93 -22.75
C ARG A 582 -4.23 -0.88 -22.66
N VAL A 583 -3.65 -2.03 -22.29
CA VAL A 583 -2.21 -2.33 -22.37
C VAL A 583 -2.02 -3.57 -23.20
N ARG A 584 -1.09 -3.53 -24.19
CA ARG A 584 -0.78 -4.71 -25.01
C ARG A 584 0.63 -4.66 -25.61
N PRO A 585 1.23 -5.82 -25.90
CA PRO A 585 2.44 -5.90 -26.73
C PRO A 585 2.11 -5.54 -28.18
N ILE A 586 3.08 -4.92 -28.89
CA ILE A 586 3.04 -4.63 -30.33
C ILE A 586 4.21 -5.33 -31.02
#